data_ee694cf24cd2fcf7be5f96b21728db6d
#
_entry.id   ee694cf24cd2fcf7be5f96b21728db6d
#
_cell.length_a   1.000
_cell.length_b   1.000
_cell.length_c   1.000
_cell.angle_alpha   90.00
_cell.angle_beta   90.00
_cell.angle_gamma   90.00
#
_symmetry.space_group_name_H-M   'P 1'
#
loop_
_entity.id
_entity.type
_entity.pdbx_description
1 polymer ?
#
loop_
_entity_poly.entity_id
_entity_poly.type
_entity_poly.pdbx_seq_one_letter_code
_entity_poly.pdbx_strand_id
1 'polypeptide(L)'
;VSLSYRILRYINSAHFSIGKKIESMQQAINLLGLNTIKTWVTILAMSSVDDKPYELILTALIRARMCETLALKSNISPEHAFTVGLFSTLDAFIDKPLSETLAALPLADELHTALLKHTGDLGSLLDLTINYERGYWQHIPSTQFDTKTLRSNYLDALRWAGGLSDSLLSKQAA
;
A
#
# COMPACT_ATOMS: atom_id res chain seq x y z
N VAL A 1 6.61 20.34 -11.83
CA VAL A 1 7.63 19.69 -10.96
C VAL A 1 7.77 18.24 -11.39
N SER A 2 9.01 17.75 -11.64
CA SER A 2 9.20 16.39 -12.17
C SER A 2 8.76 15.32 -11.14
N LEU A 3 8.26 14.18 -11.66
CA LEU A 3 7.88 13.02 -10.84
C LEU A 3 9.04 12.58 -9.93
N SER A 4 10.26 12.56 -10.46
CA SER A 4 11.47 12.21 -9.70
C SER A 4 11.67 13.10 -8.47
N TYR A 5 11.47 14.41 -8.60
CA TYR A 5 11.54 15.35 -7.48
C TYR A 5 10.48 15.06 -6.42
N ARG A 6 9.24 14.76 -6.84
CA ARG A 6 8.15 14.38 -5.93
C ARG A 6 8.51 13.13 -5.15
N ILE A 7 9.01 12.09 -5.82
CA ILE A 7 9.44 10.83 -5.19
C ILE A 7 10.56 11.05 -4.18
N LEU A 8 11.64 11.77 -4.57
CA LEU A 8 12.76 12.04 -3.67
C LEU A 8 12.35 12.83 -2.43
N ARG A 9 11.44 13.77 -2.60
CA ARG A 9 10.90 14.54 -1.48
C ARG A 9 10.11 13.68 -0.51
N TYR A 10 9.38 12.67 -1.02
CA TYR A 10 8.67 11.69 -0.18
C TYR A 10 9.61 10.78 0.58
N ILE A 11 10.58 10.22 -0.11
CA ILE A 11 11.59 9.33 0.49
C ILE A 11 12.34 10.04 1.61
N ASN A 12 12.62 11.33 1.46
CA ASN A 12 13.30 12.15 2.48
C ASN A 12 12.37 12.73 3.56
N SER A 13 11.04 12.60 3.40
CA SER A 13 10.13 12.97 4.49
C SER A 13 10.22 11.92 5.62
N ALA A 14 9.89 12.31 6.84
CA ALA A 14 10.21 11.67 8.12
C ALA A 14 9.86 10.16 8.30
N HIS A 15 9.40 9.47 7.27
CA HIS A 15 8.97 8.08 7.37
C HIS A 15 10.06 7.04 7.08
N PHE A 16 11.11 7.44 6.34
CA PHE A 16 12.29 6.60 6.19
C PHE A 16 13.37 7.16 7.11
N SER A 17 13.52 6.58 8.30
CA SER A 17 14.60 6.90 9.27
C SER A 17 15.99 6.51 8.73
N ILE A 18 16.25 6.83 7.47
CA ILE A 18 17.54 6.68 6.83
C ILE A 18 18.32 7.93 7.26
N GLY A 19 19.24 7.80 8.18
CA GLY A 19 20.02 8.89 8.77
C GLY A 19 20.85 9.75 7.79
N LYS A 20 20.58 9.67 6.48
CA LYS A 20 21.17 10.46 5.40
C LYS A 20 20.12 10.86 4.39
N LYS A 21 20.18 12.11 3.92
CA LYS A 21 19.33 12.62 2.84
C LYS A 21 19.65 11.89 1.54
N ILE A 22 18.61 11.45 0.84
CA ILE A 22 18.71 10.82 -0.47
C ILE A 22 18.62 11.92 -1.53
N GLU A 23 19.64 12.02 -2.37
CA GLU A 23 19.79 13.14 -3.32
C GLU A 23 19.51 12.73 -4.78
N SER A 24 19.44 11.43 -5.08
CA SER A 24 19.18 10.95 -6.43
C SER A 24 18.27 9.72 -6.47
N MET A 25 17.58 9.52 -7.60
CA MET A 25 16.76 8.33 -7.84
C MET A 25 17.59 7.05 -7.82
N GLN A 26 18.83 7.09 -8.32
CA GLN A 26 19.74 5.93 -8.26
C GLN A 26 20.06 5.55 -6.83
N GLN A 27 20.32 6.53 -5.97
CA GLN A 27 20.55 6.31 -4.54
C GLN A 27 19.29 5.77 -3.85
N ALA A 28 18.11 6.28 -4.21
CA ALA A 28 16.84 5.78 -3.71
C ALA A 28 16.62 4.30 -4.09
N ILE A 29 16.85 3.93 -5.35
CA ILE A 29 16.73 2.56 -5.85
C ILE A 29 17.72 1.63 -5.13
N ASN A 30 18.97 2.07 -4.95
CA ASN A 30 19.99 1.26 -4.28
C ASN A 30 19.71 1.03 -2.80
N LEU A 31 19.09 2.00 -2.12
CA LEU A 31 18.79 1.92 -0.68
C LEU A 31 17.45 1.25 -0.38
N LEU A 32 16.43 1.54 -1.18
CA LEU A 32 15.05 1.11 -0.94
C LEU A 32 14.61 -0.04 -1.84
N GLY A 33 15.36 -0.32 -2.90
CA GLY A 33 15.00 -1.26 -3.93
C GLY A 33 14.04 -0.69 -4.97
N LEU A 34 14.08 -1.27 -6.16
CA LEU A 34 13.28 -0.83 -7.31
C LEU A 34 11.77 -1.01 -7.06
N ASN A 35 11.37 -2.07 -6.36
CA ASN A 35 9.97 -2.35 -6.08
C ASN A 35 9.35 -1.30 -5.16
N THR A 36 10.05 -0.88 -4.13
CA THR A 36 9.64 0.23 -3.26
C THR A 36 9.43 1.52 -4.06
N ILE A 37 10.34 1.83 -4.98
CA ILE A 37 10.21 3.01 -5.84
C ILE A 37 9.01 2.89 -6.78
N LYS A 38 8.79 1.72 -7.41
CA LYS A 38 7.60 1.48 -8.25
C LYS A 38 6.31 1.71 -7.47
N THR A 39 6.24 1.20 -6.25
CA THR A 39 5.13 1.40 -5.33
C THR A 39 4.86 2.89 -5.08
N TRP A 40 5.90 3.67 -4.78
CA TRP A 40 5.76 5.12 -4.57
C TRP A 40 5.32 5.87 -5.83
N VAL A 41 5.81 5.46 -7.00
CA VAL A 41 5.34 6.00 -8.30
C VAL A 41 3.85 5.74 -8.47
N THR A 42 3.39 4.52 -8.15
CA THR A 42 1.98 4.17 -8.23
C THR A 42 1.12 5.00 -7.28
N ILE A 43 1.52 5.14 -6.01
CA ILE A 43 0.83 5.98 -5.02
C ILE A 43 0.71 7.43 -5.53
N LEU A 44 1.80 7.99 -6.06
CA LEU A 44 1.80 9.35 -6.60
C LEU A 44 0.92 9.49 -7.85
N ALA A 45 0.86 8.47 -8.69
CA ALA A 45 -0.04 8.45 -9.84
C ALA A 45 -1.51 8.41 -9.37
N MET A 46 -1.83 7.54 -8.39
CA MET A 46 -3.17 7.47 -7.79
C MET A 46 -3.58 8.80 -7.14
N SER A 47 -2.66 9.48 -6.44
CA SER A 47 -2.93 10.78 -5.80
C SER A 47 -3.07 11.94 -6.78
N SER A 48 -2.81 11.74 -8.07
CA SER A 48 -2.96 12.75 -9.13
C SER A 48 -4.31 12.70 -9.83
N VAL A 49 -5.19 11.81 -9.41
CA VAL A 49 -6.56 11.68 -9.97
C VAL A 49 -7.45 12.66 -9.23
N ASP A 50 -7.73 13.80 -9.85
CA ASP A 50 -8.35 14.98 -9.22
C ASP A 50 -9.82 14.74 -8.80
N ASP A 51 -10.49 13.73 -9.33
CA ASP A 51 -11.91 13.44 -9.09
C ASP A 51 -12.16 12.34 -8.05
N LYS A 52 -11.09 11.79 -7.44
CA LYS A 52 -11.24 10.71 -6.45
C LYS A 52 -11.19 11.22 -5.02
N PRO A 53 -12.08 10.71 -4.14
CA PRO A 53 -12.10 11.12 -2.75
C PRO A 53 -10.80 10.72 -2.06
N TYR A 54 -10.34 11.61 -1.19
CA TYR A 54 -9.12 11.43 -0.40
C TYR A 54 -9.13 10.15 0.45
N GLU A 55 -10.29 9.77 0.94
CA GLU A 55 -10.50 8.57 1.74
C GLU A 55 -10.14 7.28 0.99
N LEU A 56 -10.26 7.30 -0.34
CA LEU A 56 -9.85 6.17 -1.17
C LEU A 56 -8.34 5.96 -1.14
N ILE A 57 -7.57 7.06 -1.20
CA ILE A 57 -6.10 7.02 -1.07
C ILE A 57 -5.72 6.50 0.32
N LEU A 58 -6.36 7.00 1.37
CA LEU A 58 -6.14 6.52 2.74
C LEU A 58 -6.43 5.03 2.87
N THR A 59 -7.55 4.57 2.35
CA THR A 59 -7.93 3.15 2.38
C THR A 59 -6.87 2.28 1.70
N ALA A 60 -6.43 2.67 0.50
CA ALA A 60 -5.38 1.96 -0.23
C ALA A 60 -4.07 1.87 0.58
N LEU A 61 -3.65 2.98 1.19
CA LEU A 61 -2.43 3.06 2.00
C LEU A 61 -2.53 2.24 3.29
N ILE A 62 -3.67 2.30 3.98
CA ILE A 62 -3.92 1.54 5.21
C ILE A 62 -3.86 0.04 4.91
N ARG A 63 -4.54 -0.43 3.85
CA ARG A 63 -4.51 -1.83 3.43
C ARG A 63 -3.10 -2.28 3.08
N ALA A 64 -2.39 -1.49 2.26
CA ALA A 64 -1.01 -1.77 1.88
C ALA A 64 -0.11 -1.94 3.10
N ARG A 65 -0.16 -0.98 4.03
CA ARG A 65 0.67 -1.00 5.24
C ARG A 65 0.30 -2.13 6.20
N MET A 66 -0.98 -2.38 6.38
CA MET A 66 -1.45 -3.47 7.24
C MET A 66 -1.03 -4.84 6.69
N CYS A 67 -1.21 -5.08 5.38
CA CYS A 67 -0.73 -6.30 4.73
C CYS A 67 0.78 -6.48 4.89
N GLU A 68 1.58 -5.43 4.64
CA GLU A 68 3.04 -5.45 4.78
C GLU A 68 3.46 -5.83 6.20
N THR A 69 2.92 -5.15 7.21
CA THR A 69 3.32 -5.35 8.60
C THR A 69 2.87 -6.70 9.18
N LEU A 70 1.75 -7.24 8.71
CA LEU A 70 1.32 -8.58 9.05
C LEU A 70 2.19 -9.64 8.35
N ALA A 71 2.58 -9.41 7.10
CA ALA A 71 3.48 -10.28 6.35
C ALA A 71 4.84 -10.46 7.04
N LEU A 72 5.37 -9.40 7.68
CA LEU A 72 6.61 -9.48 8.49
C LEU A 72 6.54 -10.50 9.63
N LYS A 73 5.33 -10.88 10.06
CA LYS A 73 5.09 -11.87 11.13
C LYS A 73 4.70 -13.25 10.58
N SER A 74 4.80 -13.44 9.30
CA SER A 74 4.45 -14.67 8.58
C SER A 74 5.51 -14.97 7.51
N ASN A 75 5.37 -16.08 6.82
CA ASN A 75 6.31 -16.45 5.74
C ASN A 75 5.85 -15.91 4.38
N ILE A 76 5.38 -14.65 4.35
CA ILE A 76 4.87 -13.97 3.16
C ILE A 76 5.83 -12.81 2.83
N SER A 77 6.09 -12.56 1.54
CA SER A 77 6.86 -11.40 1.11
C SER A 77 6.16 -10.09 1.51
N PRO A 78 6.75 -9.24 2.36
CA PRO A 78 6.16 -7.96 2.74
C PRO A 78 5.94 -7.03 1.55
N GLU A 79 6.82 -7.07 0.54
CA GLU A 79 6.70 -6.26 -0.68
C GLU A 79 5.49 -6.69 -1.53
N HIS A 80 5.27 -8.00 -1.68
CA HIS A 80 4.09 -8.53 -2.37
C HIS A 80 2.82 -8.22 -1.60
N ALA A 81 2.83 -8.38 -0.28
CA ALA A 81 1.71 -8.06 0.58
C ALA A 81 1.32 -6.57 0.52
N PHE A 82 2.30 -5.67 0.55
CA PHE A 82 2.08 -4.24 0.34
C PHE A 82 1.42 -3.97 -1.01
N THR A 83 1.95 -4.56 -2.09
CA THR A 83 1.43 -4.38 -3.45
C THR A 83 0.00 -4.87 -3.58
N VAL A 84 -0.32 -6.03 -3.00
CA VAL A 84 -1.68 -6.58 -3.00
C VAL A 84 -2.64 -5.68 -2.23
N GLY A 85 -2.27 -5.22 -1.04
CA GLY A 85 -3.07 -4.28 -0.26
C GLY A 85 -3.35 -2.98 -1.03
N LEU A 86 -2.32 -2.38 -1.65
CA LEU A 86 -2.43 -1.15 -2.44
C LEU A 86 -3.34 -1.34 -3.67
N PHE A 87 -3.13 -2.42 -4.41
CA PHE A 87 -3.86 -2.66 -5.68
C PHE A 87 -5.29 -3.18 -5.48
N SER A 88 -5.66 -3.56 -4.26
CA SER A 88 -7.02 -3.99 -3.94
C SER A 88 -8.10 -2.91 -4.12
N THR A 89 -7.70 -1.67 -4.41
CA THR A 89 -8.59 -0.52 -4.61
C THR A 89 -8.47 0.09 -6.02
N LEU A 90 -7.70 -0.52 -6.93
CA LEU A 90 -7.44 0.03 -8.26
C LEU A 90 -8.70 0.21 -9.11
N ASP A 91 -9.67 -0.67 -8.98
CA ASP A 91 -10.96 -0.57 -9.63
C ASP A 91 -11.69 0.75 -9.31
N ALA A 92 -11.66 1.14 -8.04
CA ALA A 92 -12.24 2.39 -7.58
C ALA A 92 -11.47 3.64 -8.07
N PHE A 93 -10.16 3.53 -8.30
CA PHE A 93 -9.36 4.64 -8.85
C PHE A 93 -9.55 4.82 -10.36
N ILE A 94 -9.72 3.73 -11.09
CA ILE A 94 -9.71 3.73 -12.57
C ILE A 94 -11.15 3.65 -13.13
N ASP A 95 -12.16 3.41 -12.28
CA ASP A 95 -13.56 3.17 -12.66
C ASP A 95 -13.72 2.04 -13.69
N LYS A 96 -12.89 1.00 -13.52
CA LYS A 96 -12.92 -0.21 -14.36
C LYS A 96 -12.84 -1.46 -13.49
N PRO A 97 -13.39 -2.59 -13.95
CA PRO A 97 -13.22 -3.86 -13.25
C PRO A 97 -11.74 -4.14 -12.94
N LEU A 98 -11.47 -4.63 -11.73
CA LEU A 98 -10.10 -4.93 -11.29
C LEU A 98 -9.40 -5.91 -12.25
N SER A 99 -10.13 -6.88 -12.79
CA SER A 99 -9.63 -7.86 -13.75
C SER A 99 -9.09 -7.24 -15.04
N GLU A 100 -9.77 -6.21 -15.58
CA GLU A 100 -9.30 -5.50 -16.77
C GLU A 100 -8.06 -4.67 -16.47
N THR A 101 -8.07 -3.99 -15.32
CA THR A 101 -6.96 -3.14 -14.90
C THR A 101 -5.69 -3.96 -14.68
N LEU A 102 -5.81 -5.10 -13.99
CA LEU A 102 -4.67 -5.97 -13.70
C LEU A 102 -4.13 -6.68 -14.95
N ALA A 103 -4.97 -6.98 -15.94
CA ALA A 103 -4.52 -7.60 -17.19
C ALA A 103 -3.50 -6.75 -17.97
N ALA A 104 -3.50 -5.43 -17.76
CA ALA A 104 -2.54 -4.51 -18.38
C ALA A 104 -1.23 -4.38 -17.58
N LEU A 105 -1.13 -4.95 -16.39
CA LEU A 105 0.02 -4.82 -15.51
C LEU A 105 0.89 -6.09 -15.55
N PRO A 106 2.22 -5.98 -15.65
CA PRO A 106 3.14 -7.11 -15.59
C PRO A 106 3.34 -7.58 -14.15
N LEU A 107 2.31 -8.14 -13.55
CA LEU A 107 2.33 -8.67 -12.19
C LEU A 107 2.61 -10.18 -12.22
N ALA A 108 3.20 -10.69 -11.14
CA ALA A 108 3.35 -12.12 -10.93
C ALA A 108 1.97 -12.80 -10.74
N ASP A 109 1.84 -14.05 -11.20
CA ASP A 109 0.59 -14.83 -11.12
C ASP A 109 0.04 -14.93 -9.69
N GLU A 110 0.91 -14.98 -8.70
CA GLU A 110 0.56 -15.01 -7.29
C GLU A 110 -0.23 -13.74 -6.87
N LEU A 111 0.22 -12.54 -7.31
CA LEU A 111 -0.46 -11.28 -7.03
C LEU A 111 -1.81 -11.20 -7.75
N HIS A 112 -1.86 -11.64 -9.02
CA HIS A 112 -3.12 -11.74 -9.76
C HIS A 112 -4.13 -12.64 -9.05
N THR A 113 -3.67 -13.80 -8.60
CA THR A 113 -4.52 -14.78 -7.89
C THR A 113 -5.01 -14.20 -6.56
N ALA A 114 -4.14 -13.57 -5.79
CA ALA A 114 -4.49 -12.92 -4.54
C ALA A 114 -5.52 -11.80 -4.73
N LEU A 115 -5.35 -10.95 -5.74
CA LEU A 115 -6.22 -9.81 -6.00
C LEU A 115 -7.57 -10.19 -6.59
N LEU A 116 -7.64 -11.19 -7.47
CA LEU A 116 -8.87 -11.53 -8.19
C LEU A 116 -9.66 -12.66 -7.55
N LYS A 117 -8.98 -13.60 -6.90
CA LYS A 117 -9.62 -14.80 -6.32
C LYS A 117 -9.54 -14.84 -4.80
N HIS A 118 -8.78 -13.94 -4.18
CA HIS A 118 -8.56 -13.91 -2.74
C HIS A 118 -8.05 -15.24 -2.18
N THR A 119 -7.21 -15.96 -2.95
CA THR A 119 -6.69 -17.28 -2.59
C THR A 119 -5.16 -17.26 -2.44
N GLY A 120 -4.62 -18.31 -1.79
CA GLY A 120 -3.23 -18.37 -1.39
C GLY A 120 -2.95 -17.53 -0.14
N ASP A 121 -1.71 -17.53 0.32
CA ASP A 121 -1.31 -16.84 1.55
C ASP A 121 -1.51 -15.31 1.44
N LEU A 122 -1.15 -14.73 0.31
CA LEU A 122 -1.37 -13.30 0.03
C LEU A 122 -2.85 -12.93 -0.04
N GLY A 123 -3.67 -13.77 -0.69
CA GLY A 123 -5.12 -13.55 -0.79
C GLY A 123 -5.80 -13.67 0.58
N SER A 124 -5.41 -14.65 1.37
CA SER A 124 -5.91 -14.81 2.74
C SER A 124 -5.53 -13.63 3.65
N LEU A 125 -4.31 -13.10 3.48
CA LEU A 125 -3.85 -11.92 4.21
C LEU A 125 -4.61 -10.66 3.79
N LEU A 126 -4.91 -10.50 2.50
CA LEU A 126 -5.74 -9.42 1.98
C LEU A 126 -7.16 -9.50 2.54
N ASP A 127 -7.78 -10.68 2.52
CA ASP A 127 -9.12 -10.88 3.08
C ASP A 127 -9.20 -10.56 4.56
N LEU A 128 -8.21 -11.02 5.33
CA LEU A 128 -8.11 -10.69 6.75
C LEU A 128 -8.06 -9.17 6.96
N THR A 129 -7.25 -8.48 6.17
CA THR A 129 -7.10 -7.02 6.24
C THR A 129 -8.40 -6.30 5.88
N ILE A 130 -9.07 -6.69 4.80
CA ILE A 130 -10.35 -6.11 4.37
C ILE A 130 -11.46 -6.39 5.40
N ASN A 131 -11.54 -7.61 5.92
CA ASN A 131 -12.54 -7.98 6.92
C ASN A 131 -12.32 -7.21 8.24
N TYR A 132 -11.06 -7.01 8.64
CA TYR A 132 -10.73 -6.19 9.80
C TYR A 132 -11.15 -4.73 9.61
N GLU A 133 -10.82 -4.12 8.49
CA GLU A 133 -11.18 -2.74 8.12
C GLU A 133 -12.70 -2.52 8.14
N ARG A 134 -13.45 -3.50 7.62
CA ARG A 134 -14.91 -3.46 7.54
C ARG A 134 -15.64 -3.85 8.83
N GLY A 135 -14.92 -4.33 9.84
CA GLY A 135 -15.51 -4.81 11.09
C GLY A 135 -16.25 -6.16 10.96
N TYR A 136 -15.89 -6.96 9.96
CA TYR A 136 -16.48 -8.29 9.74
C TYR A 136 -15.76 -9.36 10.59
N TRP A 137 -15.84 -9.18 11.91
CA TRP A 137 -15.09 -9.96 12.89
C TRP A 137 -15.33 -11.48 12.78
N GLN A 138 -16.52 -11.91 12.39
CA GLN A 138 -16.89 -13.31 12.20
C GLN A 138 -16.14 -13.98 11.02
N HIS A 139 -15.57 -13.22 10.12
CA HIS A 139 -14.80 -13.72 8.96
C HIS A 139 -13.28 -13.70 9.19
N ILE A 140 -12.84 -13.25 10.37
CA ILE A 140 -11.41 -13.24 10.72
C ILE A 140 -11.05 -14.57 11.38
N PRO A 141 -10.13 -15.37 10.77
CA PRO A 141 -9.67 -16.61 11.38
C PRO A 141 -8.96 -16.31 12.71
N SER A 142 -9.39 -16.98 13.80
CA SER A 142 -8.81 -16.80 15.14
C SER A 142 -7.40 -17.39 15.29
N THR A 143 -6.88 -18.07 14.27
CA THR A 143 -5.66 -18.88 14.35
C THR A 143 -4.41 -18.19 13.81
N GLN A 144 -4.55 -17.15 12.99
CA GLN A 144 -3.40 -16.54 12.30
C GLN A 144 -2.77 -15.38 13.09
N PHE A 145 -3.59 -14.48 13.61
CA PHE A 145 -3.13 -13.35 14.42
C PHE A 145 -4.12 -13.09 15.56
N ASP A 146 -3.61 -12.77 16.74
CA ASP A 146 -4.46 -12.37 17.85
C ASP A 146 -5.06 -10.96 17.66
N THR A 147 -6.14 -10.69 18.34
CA THR A 147 -6.88 -9.40 18.26
C THR A 147 -5.99 -8.20 18.62
N LYS A 148 -5.05 -8.37 19.57
CA LYS A 148 -4.12 -7.31 19.99
C LYS A 148 -3.16 -6.96 18.85
N THR A 149 -2.63 -7.97 18.17
CA THR A 149 -1.76 -7.79 16.99
C THR A 149 -2.49 -7.09 15.87
N LEU A 150 -3.70 -7.53 15.52
CA LEU A 150 -4.50 -6.90 14.45
C LEU A 150 -4.79 -5.44 14.77
N ARG A 151 -5.23 -5.16 16.00
CA ARG A 151 -5.52 -3.80 16.46
C ARG A 151 -4.27 -2.90 16.38
N SER A 152 -3.13 -3.37 16.88
CA SER A 152 -1.88 -2.61 16.84
C SER A 152 -1.48 -2.29 15.40
N ASN A 153 -1.49 -3.31 14.52
CA ASN A 153 -1.13 -3.13 13.11
C ASN A 153 -2.07 -2.15 12.38
N TYR A 154 -3.38 -2.23 12.63
CA TYR A 154 -4.33 -1.31 12.02
C TYR A 154 -4.13 0.14 12.48
N LEU A 155 -3.94 0.35 13.80
CA LEU A 155 -3.67 1.69 14.34
C LEU A 155 -2.34 2.27 13.82
N ASP A 156 -1.32 1.43 13.68
CA ASP A 156 -0.03 1.86 13.12
C ASP A 156 -0.15 2.17 11.62
N ALA A 157 -0.94 1.40 10.88
CA ALA A 157 -1.24 1.68 9.47
C ALA A 157 -2.01 3.00 9.29
N LEU A 158 -3.00 3.27 10.16
CA LEU A 158 -3.74 4.54 10.18
C LEU A 158 -2.81 5.75 10.40
N ARG A 159 -1.94 5.68 11.41
CA ARG A 159 -0.99 6.77 11.71
C ARG A 159 -0.03 7.00 10.54
N TRP A 160 0.50 5.92 9.98
CA TRP A 160 1.43 5.97 8.86
C TRP A 160 0.76 6.56 7.62
N ALA A 161 -0.43 6.10 7.25
CA ALA A 161 -1.18 6.61 6.11
C ALA A 161 -1.57 8.08 6.28
N GLY A 162 -2.03 8.48 7.47
CA GLY A 162 -2.36 9.88 7.79
C GLY A 162 -1.15 10.81 7.62
N GLY A 163 0.01 10.45 8.17
CA GLY A 163 1.22 11.26 8.02
C GLY A 163 1.71 11.39 6.58
N LEU A 164 1.52 10.34 5.75
CA LEU A 164 1.83 10.41 4.31
C LEU A 164 0.87 11.32 3.57
N SER A 165 -0.41 11.19 3.85
CA SER A 165 -1.44 11.91 3.14
C SER A 165 -1.42 13.41 3.44
N ASP A 166 -1.15 13.83 4.67
CA ASP A 166 -0.91 15.23 5.01
C ASP A 166 0.24 15.82 4.20
N SER A 167 1.27 15.00 3.97
CA SER A 167 2.40 15.37 3.09
C SER A 167 2.01 15.45 1.61
N LEU A 168 0.99 14.72 1.15
CA LEU A 168 0.45 14.75 -0.22
C LEU A 168 -0.41 15.99 -0.44
N LEU A 169 -1.32 16.31 0.49
CA LEU A 169 -2.31 17.37 0.38
C LEU A 169 -1.75 18.77 0.64
N SER A 170 -0.85 18.92 1.61
CA SER A 170 -0.26 20.23 1.93
C SER A 170 0.47 20.89 0.74
N LYS A 171 0.55 20.22 -0.39
CA LYS A 171 1.26 20.62 -1.60
C LYS A 171 0.40 20.80 -2.83
N GLN A 172 -0.89 20.45 -2.80
CA GLN A 172 -1.85 20.86 -3.83
C GLN A 172 -2.31 22.31 -3.60
N ALA A 173 -2.10 22.83 -2.38
CA ALA A 173 -2.52 24.17 -1.97
C ALA A 173 -1.42 25.25 -2.08
N ALA A 174 -0.22 24.93 -2.59
CA ALA A 174 0.90 25.85 -2.81
C ALA A 174 1.34 25.83 -4.27
#